data_0bcc3cd6dd205ea5b73bb243678cceab
#
_entry.id   0bcc3cd6dd205ea5b73bb243678cceab
#
_cell.length_a   1.000
_cell.length_b   1.000
_cell.length_c   1.000
_cell.angle_alpha   90.00
_cell.angle_beta   90.00
_cell.angle_gamma   90.00
#
_symmetry.space_group_name_H-M   'P 1'
#
loop_
_entity.id
_entity.type
_entity.pdbx_description
1 polymer ?
#
loop_
_entity_poly.entity_id
_entity_poly.type
_entity_poly.pdbx_seq_one_letter_code
_entity_poly.pdbx_strand_id
1 'polypeptide(L)'
;MRPILRISGRLWLAGLLTLASGLAAACDRAPSADGLKEWTPTDHDGEKKSAKQGPKVNGGGDAGGASGLADLTWRSQCQSCHGAEGRGDGPQGAMVKAADLGREEWQSKVKDEEIAATITNGKGRMPKFELPDEIVKGLVVRVRSFRGQ
;
A
#
# COMPACT_ATOMS: atom_id res chain seq x y z
N MET A 1 -19.46 0.95 -69.39
CA MET A 1 -20.53 0.26 -68.66
C MET A 1 -19.89 -0.88 -67.84
N ARG A 2 -19.85 -0.76 -66.52
CA ARG A 2 -19.29 -1.78 -65.64
C ARG A 2 -20.42 -2.47 -64.89
N PRO A 3 -20.53 -3.81 -64.87
CA PRO A 3 -21.61 -4.50 -64.17
C PRO A 3 -21.39 -4.43 -62.64
N ILE A 4 -22.43 -4.03 -61.92
CA ILE A 4 -22.48 -3.99 -60.45
C ILE A 4 -22.80 -5.41 -59.97
N LEU A 5 -21.84 -6.05 -59.34
CA LEU A 5 -22.00 -7.36 -58.73
C LEU A 5 -22.81 -7.20 -57.42
N ARG A 6 -24.07 -7.61 -57.44
CA ARG A 6 -24.92 -7.68 -56.24
C ARG A 6 -24.52 -8.90 -55.44
N ILE A 7 -23.71 -8.72 -54.42
CA ILE A 7 -23.41 -9.76 -53.43
C ILE A 7 -24.60 -9.86 -52.48
N SER A 8 -25.30 -10.99 -52.58
CA SER A 8 -26.49 -11.32 -51.81
C SER A 8 -26.17 -11.39 -50.31
N GLY A 9 -26.80 -10.51 -49.52
CA GLY A 9 -26.58 -10.34 -48.07
C GLY A 9 -27.01 -11.52 -47.16
N ARG A 10 -27.29 -12.68 -47.72
CA ARG A 10 -27.78 -13.84 -46.96
C ARG A 10 -26.67 -14.76 -46.42
N LEU A 11 -25.46 -14.62 -46.93
CA LEU A 11 -24.32 -15.47 -46.49
C LEU A 11 -23.56 -14.90 -45.30
N TRP A 12 -23.76 -13.62 -44.96
CA TRP A 12 -23.08 -12.98 -43.81
C TRP A 12 -23.72 -13.25 -42.44
N LEU A 13 -25.02 -13.55 -42.42
CA LEU A 13 -25.76 -13.84 -41.18
C LEU A 13 -25.48 -15.25 -40.63
N ALA A 14 -25.09 -16.21 -41.47
CA ALA A 14 -24.77 -17.56 -41.02
C ALA A 14 -23.39 -17.67 -40.38
N GLY A 15 -22.45 -16.80 -40.77
CA GLY A 15 -21.10 -16.78 -40.19
C GLY A 15 -20.98 -16.13 -38.80
N LEU A 16 -21.86 -15.21 -38.46
CA LEU A 16 -21.88 -14.49 -37.18
C LEU A 16 -22.51 -15.32 -36.06
N LEU A 17 -23.38 -16.26 -36.33
CA LEU A 17 -24.03 -17.11 -35.31
C LEU A 17 -23.10 -18.24 -34.80
N THR A 18 -22.12 -18.63 -35.59
CA THR A 18 -21.19 -19.72 -35.16
C THR A 18 -20.03 -19.26 -34.29
N LEU A 19 -19.68 -17.95 -34.32
CA LEU A 19 -18.62 -17.39 -33.45
C LEU A 19 -19.11 -17.06 -32.03
N ALA A 20 -20.41 -16.85 -31.82
CA ALA A 20 -20.95 -16.50 -30.51
C ALA A 20 -21.07 -17.69 -29.54
N SER A 21 -21.03 -18.93 -30.06
CA SER A 21 -21.20 -20.13 -29.22
C SER A 21 -19.90 -20.61 -28.54
N GLY A 22 -18.74 -20.04 -28.89
CA GLY A 22 -17.43 -20.48 -28.38
C GLY A 22 -16.93 -19.77 -27.10
N LEU A 23 -17.52 -18.64 -26.71
CA LEU A 23 -17.03 -17.86 -25.57
C LEU A 23 -17.72 -18.14 -24.22
N ALA A 24 -18.77 -18.94 -24.19
CA ALA A 24 -19.51 -19.21 -22.95
C ALA A 24 -18.94 -20.35 -22.07
N ALA A 25 -17.92 -21.06 -22.53
CA ALA A 25 -17.41 -22.23 -21.81
C ALA A 25 -16.13 -21.99 -20.98
N ALA A 26 -15.65 -20.74 -20.89
CA ALA A 26 -14.36 -20.40 -20.23
C ALA A 26 -14.48 -19.96 -18.76
N CYS A 27 -15.70 -19.77 -18.23
CA CYS A 27 -15.89 -19.21 -16.89
C CYS A 27 -16.28 -20.23 -15.81
N ASP A 28 -16.44 -21.51 -16.15
CA ASP A 28 -17.03 -22.49 -15.23
C ASP A 28 -16.02 -23.50 -14.64
N ARG A 29 -14.72 -23.22 -14.74
CA ARG A 29 -13.72 -24.06 -14.10
C ARG A 29 -13.34 -23.44 -12.77
N ALA A 30 -14.02 -23.83 -11.71
CA ALA A 30 -13.56 -23.56 -10.36
C ALA A 30 -12.10 -24.04 -10.22
N PRO A 31 -11.19 -23.27 -9.62
CA PRO A 31 -9.82 -23.71 -9.37
C PRO A 31 -9.89 -25.03 -8.58
N SER A 32 -9.14 -26.05 -9.05
CA SER A 32 -9.06 -27.32 -8.35
C SER A 32 -8.46 -27.09 -6.96
N ALA A 33 -9.12 -27.58 -5.94
CA ALA A 33 -8.63 -27.55 -4.57
C ALA A 33 -7.51 -28.58 -4.31
N ASP A 34 -7.05 -29.26 -5.36
CA ASP A 34 -5.99 -30.27 -5.27
C ASP A 34 -4.68 -29.60 -4.80
N GLY A 35 -4.23 -29.97 -3.61
CA GLY A 35 -3.01 -29.42 -3.00
C GLY A 35 -3.25 -28.28 -1.99
N LEU A 36 -4.47 -27.83 -1.79
CA LEU A 36 -4.78 -26.91 -0.70
C LEU A 36 -4.89 -27.71 0.61
N LYS A 37 -4.00 -27.42 1.53
CA LYS A 37 -4.09 -27.98 2.89
C LYS A 37 -5.28 -27.35 3.59
N GLU A 38 -6.24 -28.18 4.04
CA GLU A 38 -7.34 -27.69 4.86
C GLU A 38 -6.79 -27.09 6.16
N TRP A 39 -7.16 -25.85 6.45
CA TRP A 39 -6.75 -25.16 7.66
C TRP A 39 -7.46 -25.76 8.87
N THR A 40 -6.71 -26.19 9.88
CA THR A 40 -7.25 -26.67 11.14
C THR A 40 -6.82 -25.76 12.29
N PRO A 41 -7.63 -25.60 13.36
CA PRO A 41 -7.26 -24.78 14.52
C PRO A 41 -5.92 -25.16 15.17
N THR A 42 -5.47 -26.41 14.99
CA THR A 42 -4.19 -26.93 15.50
C THR A 42 -2.98 -26.51 14.65
N ASP A 43 -3.18 -25.95 13.48
CA ASP A 43 -2.08 -25.46 12.63
C ASP A 43 -1.32 -24.27 13.27
N HIS A 44 -1.92 -23.58 14.25
CA HIS A 44 -1.27 -22.54 15.05
C HIS A 44 -0.37 -23.06 16.17
N ASP A 45 -0.63 -24.26 16.67
CA ASP A 45 0.08 -24.78 17.86
C ASP A 45 1.41 -25.47 17.50
N GLY A 46 1.66 -25.71 16.22
CA GLY A 46 2.84 -26.44 15.71
C GLY A 46 4.07 -25.60 15.37
N GLU A 47 3.96 -24.27 15.33
CA GLU A 47 5.00 -23.41 14.74
C GLU A 47 5.95 -22.74 15.76
N LYS A 48 6.36 -23.48 16.78
CA LYS A 48 7.49 -23.07 17.63
C LYS A 48 8.88 -23.42 17.06
N LYS A 49 8.97 -23.95 15.85
CA LYS A 49 10.26 -24.29 15.23
C LYS A 49 10.26 -23.94 13.75
N SER A 50 10.93 -22.89 13.43
CA SER A 50 11.38 -22.47 12.09
C SER A 50 10.76 -21.20 11.54
N ALA A 51 10.85 -20.10 12.28
CA ALA A 51 10.92 -18.78 11.65
C ALA A 51 12.24 -18.72 10.87
N LYS A 52 12.24 -19.25 9.63
CA LYS A 52 13.28 -18.89 8.65
C LYS A 52 13.13 -17.42 8.38
N GLN A 53 14.17 -16.70 8.76
CA GLN A 53 14.41 -15.28 8.59
C GLN A 53 13.77 -14.71 7.34
N GLY A 54 12.70 -13.93 7.51
CA GLY A 54 12.30 -12.91 6.54
C GLY A 54 13.44 -11.89 6.37
N PRO A 55 13.39 -11.03 5.36
CA PRO A 55 14.45 -10.07 5.11
C PRO A 55 14.76 -9.31 6.39
N LYS A 56 16.04 -9.30 6.80
CA LYS A 56 16.54 -8.54 7.94
C LYS A 56 16.22 -7.08 7.71
N VAL A 57 15.19 -6.58 8.36
CA VAL A 57 15.00 -5.14 8.54
C VAL A 57 16.03 -4.74 9.58
N ASN A 58 17.14 -4.16 9.16
CA ASN A 58 18.12 -3.56 10.04
C ASN A 58 17.49 -2.34 10.74
N GLY A 59 16.97 -2.57 11.92
CA GLY A 59 16.36 -1.55 12.77
C GLY A 59 16.06 -2.21 14.10
N GLY A 60 16.93 -2.04 15.09
CA GLY A 60 16.88 -2.71 16.37
C GLY A 60 15.59 -2.45 17.13
N GLY A 61 15.06 -3.50 17.76
CA GLY A 61 14.06 -3.44 18.81
C GLY A 61 12.62 -3.64 18.34
N ASP A 62 12.02 -4.76 18.77
CA ASP A 62 10.57 -5.06 18.79
C ASP A 62 9.77 -4.89 17.49
N ALA A 63 9.97 -5.81 16.55
CA ALA A 63 9.20 -5.87 15.28
C ALA A 63 7.70 -6.18 15.46
N GLY A 64 7.19 -6.25 16.68
CA GLY A 64 5.79 -6.42 17.04
C GLY A 64 5.25 -5.36 18.01
N GLY A 65 6.13 -4.44 18.46
CA GLY A 65 5.79 -3.38 19.40
C GLY A 65 5.34 -2.06 18.74
N ALA A 66 5.32 -0.99 19.54
CA ALA A 66 4.88 0.34 19.12
C ALA A 66 5.64 0.89 17.89
N SER A 67 6.91 0.50 17.69
CA SER A 67 7.70 0.88 16.52
C SER A 67 7.17 0.26 15.23
N GLY A 68 6.82 -1.03 15.24
CA GLY A 68 6.23 -1.69 14.07
C GLY A 68 4.88 -1.10 13.69
N LEU A 69 4.04 -0.78 14.68
CA LEU A 69 2.76 -0.11 14.46
C LEU A 69 2.94 1.32 13.94
N ALA A 70 3.95 2.06 14.44
CA ALA A 70 4.28 3.39 13.92
C ALA A 70 4.73 3.32 12.46
N ASP A 71 5.51 2.31 12.07
CA ASP A 71 5.93 2.11 10.69
C ASP A 71 4.75 1.80 9.77
N LEU A 72 3.82 0.94 10.22
CA LEU A 72 2.58 0.66 9.48
C LEU A 72 1.72 1.93 9.34
N THR A 73 1.58 2.70 10.42
CA THR A 73 0.84 3.96 10.42
C THR A 73 1.48 4.97 9.47
N TRP A 74 2.81 5.09 9.47
CA TRP A 74 3.53 5.93 8.51
C TRP A 74 3.17 5.59 7.07
N ARG A 75 3.30 4.31 6.71
CA ARG A 75 3.02 3.83 5.35
C ARG A 75 1.58 4.07 4.92
N SER A 76 0.63 3.86 5.82
CA SER A 76 -0.80 3.95 5.48
C SER A 76 -1.35 5.38 5.51
N GLN A 77 -0.84 6.27 6.36
CA GLN A 77 -1.45 7.57 6.62
C GLN A 77 -0.55 8.77 6.29
N CYS A 78 0.77 8.62 6.37
CA CYS A 78 1.70 9.75 6.26
C CYS A 78 2.43 9.78 4.91
N GLN A 79 2.81 8.61 4.41
CA GLN A 79 3.67 8.46 3.23
C GLN A 79 3.08 9.05 1.96
N SER A 80 1.76 9.11 1.82
CA SER A 80 1.10 9.68 0.64
C SER A 80 1.46 11.14 0.40
N CYS A 81 1.75 11.88 1.47
CA CYS A 81 2.19 13.27 1.40
C CYS A 81 3.69 13.42 1.66
N HIS A 82 4.20 12.77 2.73
CA HIS A 82 5.58 12.98 3.17
C HIS A 82 6.62 12.10 2.45
N GLY A 83 6.19 11.07 1.69
CA GLY A 83 7.11 10.12 1.06
C GLY A 83 7.61 9.04 2.03
N ALA A 84 8.31 8.03 1.51
CA ALA A 84 8.83 6.91 2.30
C ALA A 84 9.89 7.36 3.31
N GLU A 85 10.70 8.34 2.91
CA GLU A 85 11.85 8.88 3.65
C GLU A 85 11.58 10.30 4.21
N GLY A 86 10.32 10.73 4.21
CA GLY A 86 9.92 12.00 4.80
C GLY A 86 10.33 13.24 4.01
N ARG A 87 10.71 13.11 2.73
CA ARG A 87 11.21 14.24 1.90
C ARG A 87 10.11 15.18 1.38
N GLY A 88 8.84 14.91 1.69
CA GLY A 88 7.71 15.66 1.13
C GLY A 88 7.40 15.30 -0.33
N ASP A 89 7.99 14.23 -0.84
CA ASP A 89 7.94 13.75 -2.22
C ASP A 89 6.89 12.66 -2.45
N GLY A 90 5.98 12.46 -1.52
CA GLY A 90 4.85 11.56 -1.71
C GLY A 90 3.95 12.01 -2.87
N PRO A 91 3.11 11.11 -3.42
CA PRO A 91 2.23 11.42 -4.56
C PRO A 91 1.39 12.69 -4.40
N GLN A 92 1.04 13.06 -3.17
CA GLN A 92 0.30 14.26 -2.84
C GLN A 92 1.18 15.39 -2.28
N GLY A 93 2.47 15.13 -2.07
CA GLY A 93 3.40 16.03 -1.38
C GLY A 93 3.46 17.43 -1.98
N ALA A 94 3.66 17.53 -3.29
CA ALA A 94 3.73 18.79 -4.00
C ALA A 94 2.42 19.61 -3.91
N MET A 95 1.27 18.93 -3.99
CA MET A 95 -0.05 19.57 -3.94
C MET A 95 -0.35 20.19 -2.57
N VAL A 96 0.05 19.51 -1.49
CA VAL A 96 -0.17 19.99 -0.12
C VAL A 96 1.01 20.78 0.44
N LYS A 97 2.11 20.86 -0.31
CA LYS A 97 3.39 21.46 0.12
C LYS A 97 3.91 20.78 1.39
N ALA A 98 3.96 19.45 1.36
CA ALA A 98 4.48 18.66 2.46
C ALA A 98 5.94 19.06 2.77
N ALA A 99 6.26 19.22 4.03
CA ALA A 99 7.60 19.58 4.46
C ALA A 99 8.56 18.41 4.23
N ASP A 100 9.80 18.73 3.85
CA ASP A 100 10.92 17.83 3.90
C ASP A 100 11.38 17.69 5.36
N LEU A 101 11.04 16.53 5.96
CA LEU A 101 11.31 16.23 7.36
C LEU A 101 12.76 15.77 7.59
N GLY A 102 13.49 15.40 6.55
CA GLY A 102 14.91 14.99 6.62
C GLY A 102 15.88 16.15 6.69
N ARG A 103 15.41 17.36 6.36
CA ARG A 103 16.26 18.56 6.28
C ARG A 103 16.81 18.94 7.65
N GLU A 104 18.13 19.11 7.73
CA GLU A 104 18.84 19.43 8.99
C GLU A 104 18.33 20.70 9.66
N GLU A 105 18.07 21.76 8.87
CA GLU A 105 17.53 23.02 9.40
C GLU A 105 16.16 22.87 10.03
N TRP A 106 15.34 21.95 9.53
CA TRP A 106 14.05 21.63 10.11
C TRP A 106 14.22 20.77 11.37
N GLN A 107 15.04 19.73 11.29
CA GLN A 107 15.31 18.80 12.37
C GLN A 107 15.90 19.47 13.62
N SER A 108 16.73 20.48 13.44
CA SER A 108 17.36 21.21 14.54
C SER A 108 16.46 22.23 15.22
N LYS A 109 15.43 22.73 14.51
CA LYS A 109 14.54 23.78 15.02
C LYS A 109 13.29 23.25 15.69
N VAL A 110 12.75 22.13 15.19
CA VAL A 110 11.46 21.59 15.64
C VAL A 110 11.70 20.61 16.79
N LYS A 111 10.98 20.76 17.88
CA LYS A 111 11.05 19.87 19.05
C LYS A 111 10.13 18.65 18.88
N ASP A 112 10.39 17.59 19.64
CA ASP A 112 9.59 16.36 19.58
C ASP A 112 8.13 16.59 19.96
N GLU A 113 7.91 17.48 20.96
CA GLU A 113 6.57 17.86 21.37
C GLU A 113 5.80 18.61 20.27
N GLU A 114 6.50 19.41 19.46
CA GLU A 114 5.90 20.13 18.33
C GLU A 114 5.57 19.17 17.17
N ILE A 115 6.40 18.14 16.96
CA ILE A 115 6.11 17.08 16.00
C ILE A 115 4.85 16.31 16.45
N ALA A 116 4.81 15.88 17.72
CA ALA A 116 3.68 15.18 18.29
C ALA A 116 2.40 16.02 18.20
N ALA A 117 2.46 17.30 18.61
CA ALA A 117 1.34 18.23 18.53
C ALA A 117 0.88 18.45 17.08
N THR A 118 1.81 18.49 16.11
CA THR A 118 1.45 18.61 14.69
C THR A 118 0.71 17.37 14.19
N ILE A 119 1.10 16.19 14.62
CA ILE A 119 0.41 14.94 14.26
C ILE A 119 -1.01 14.93 14.84
N THR A 120 -1.17 15.25 16.13
CA THR A 120 -2.46 15.14 16.81
C THR A 120 -3.44 16.26 16.47
N ASN A 121 -2.94 17.48 16.26
CA ASN A 121 -3.79 18.65 16.02
C ASN A 121 -3.91 19.05 14.55
N GLY A 122 -3.00 18.53 13.71
CA GLY A 122 -2.85 18.99 12.33
C GLY A 122 -2.13 20.33 12.23
N LYS A 123 -1.70 20.70 11.02
CA LYS A 123 -1.09 22.00 10.74
C LYS A 123 -1.26 22.38 9.27
N GLY A 124 -1.94 23.49 9.02
CA GLY A 124 -2.17 23.95 7.65
C GLY A 124 -2.98 22.96 6.82
N ARG A 125 -2.35 22.31 5.83
CA ARG A 125 -2.98 21.27 5.01
C ARG A 125 -2.82 19.85 5.56
N MET A 126 -1.99 19.67 6.58
CA MET A 126 -1.85 18.39 7.27
C MET A 126 -3.06 18.18 8.18
N PRO A 127 -3.84 17.10 7.98
CA PRO A 127 -4.97 16.80 8.85
C PRO A 127 -4.50 16.39 10.25
N LYS A 128 -5.41 16.45 11.22
CA LYS A 128 -5.21 15.84 12.53
C LYS A 128 -5.36 14.32 12.46
N PHE A 129 -4.64 13.62 13.30
CA PHE A 129 -4.74 12.17 13.45
C PHE A 129 -5.04 11.81 14.90
N GLU A 130 -6.11 11.04 15.12
CA GLU A 130 -6.47 10.52 16.42
C GLU A 130 -5.79 9.16 16.63
N LEU A 131 -4.59 9.18 17.18
CA LEU A 131 -3.74 8.02 17.39
C LEU A 131 -3.42 7.83 18.87
N PRO A 132 -3.21 6.60 19.34
CA PRO A 132 -2.68 6.35 20.68
C PRO A 132 -1.33 7.04 20.90
N ASP A 133 -1.06 7.54 22.11
CA ASP A 133 0.16 8.28 22.44
C ASP A 133 1.44 7.50 22.12
N GLU A 134 1.42 6.18 22.27
CA GLU A 134 2.56 5.32 21.96
C GLU A 134 2.87 5.29 20.46
N ILE A 135 1.83 5.32 19.63
CA ILE A 135 2.00 5.41 18.16
C ILE A 135 2.54 6.78 17.77
N VAL A 136 2.02 7.85 18.40
CA VAL A 136 2.52 9.22 18.18
C VAL A 136 4.00 9.31 18.54
N LYS A 137 4.42 8.78 19.69
CA LYS A 137 5.83 8.71 20.11
C LYS A 137 6.67 7.92 19.09
N GLY A 138 6.18 6.77 18.62
CA GLY A 138 6.85 5.98 17.60
C GLY A 138 7.00 6.74 16.28
N LEU A 139 5.98 7.52 15.87
CA LEU A 139 6.05 8.37 14.70
C LEU A 139 7.06 9.51 14.85
N VAL A 140 7.18 10.11 16.04
CA VAL A 140 8.23 11.11 16.33
C VAL A 140 9.61 10.50 16.14
N VAL A 141 9.86 9.32 16.70
CA VAL A 141 11.13 8.57 16.50
C VAL A 141 11.38 8.31 15.02
N ARG A 142 10.33 7.89 14.27
CA ARG A 142 10.41 7.68 12.83
C ARG A 142 10.80 8.96 12.09
N VAL A 143 10.16 10.08 12.39
CA VAL A 143 10.48 11.39 11.79
C VAL A 143 11.93 11.79 12.09
N ARG A 144 12.43 11.54 13.29
CA ARG A 144 13.83 11.80 13.65
C ARG A 144 14.81 10.92 12.88
N SER A 145 14.42 9.69 12.54
CA SER A 145 15.28 8.79 11.76
C SER A 145 15.51 9.25 10.31
N PHE A 146 14.73 10.19 9.80
CA PHE A 146 14.94 10.76 8.46
C PHE A 146 16.07 11.80 8.39
N ARG A 147 16.59 12.25 9.53
CA ARG A 147 17.64 13.25 9.58
C ARG A 147 18.86 12.82 8.77
N GLY A 148 19.22 13.65 7.78
CA GLY A 148 20.41 13.41 6.95
C GLY A 148 20.28 12.30 5.90
N GLN A 149 19.05 11.86 5.59
CA GLN A 149 18.78 10.89 4.53
C GLN A 149 18.57 11.57 3.16
#